data_cf70d6e52e43dc0e58ae547ffa93fe78
#
_entry.id   cf70d6e52e43dc0e58ae547ffa93fe78
#
_cell.length_a   1.000
_cell.length_b   1.000
_cell.length_c   1.000
_cell.angle_alpha   90.00
_cell.angle_beta   90.00
_cell.angle_gamma   90.00
#
_symmetry.space_group_name_H-M   'P 1'
#
loop_
_entity.id
_entity.type
_entity.pdbx_description
1 polymer ?
#
loop_
_entity_poly.entity_id
_entity_poly.type
_entity_poly.pdbx_seq_one_letter_code
_entity_poly.pdbx_strand_id
1 'polypeptide(L)'
;MPNRHPIAATSLTDVVEAVASGRSSPAREIKAAEERIAAADGTIGAFLRTAPRESLVAASAHRGPLAGVAIGVKDIYDTRDMETEHGSPIYRNHRPVTDAALVSMARLAGAAIIGKTTTTEFASLDPTPTRTPRNL
;
A
#
# COMPACT_ATOMS: atom_id res chain seq x y z
N MET A 1 -9.94 -14.55 26.82
CA MET A 1 -10.63 -13.50 26.03
C MET A 1 -9.98 -13.49 24.67
N PRO A 2 -10.67 -13.70 23.53
CA PRO A 2 -10.05 -13.57 22.22
C PRO A 2 -9.71 -12.11 22.00
N ASN A 3 -8.43 -11.87 21.77
CA ASN A 3 -7.87 -10.54 21.48
C ASN A 3 -8.51 -10.03 20.17
N ARG A 4 -9.44 -9.09 20.28
CA ARG A 4 -10.03 -8.45 19.09
C ARG A 4 -8.96 -7.58 18.48
N HIS A 5 -8.44 -8.00 17.30
CA HIS A 5 -7.55 -7.18 16.52
C HIS A 5 -8.17 -5.81 16.26
N PRO A 6 -7.43 -4.71 16.47
CA PRO A 6 -7.95 -3.35 16.28
C PRO A 6 -8.17 -2.99 14.81
N ILE A 7 -7.82 -3.86 13.88
CA ILE A 7 -7.95 -3.60 12.45
C ILE A 7 -9.26 -4.20 11.97
N ALA A 8 -10.31 -3.38 11.89
CA ALA A 8 -11.53 -3.75 11.19
C ALA A 8 -11.19 -3.94 9.70
N ALA A 9 -11.25 -5.18 9.23
CA ALA A 9 -11.00 -5.50 7.84
C ALA A 9 -12.17 -5.01 6.99
N THR A 10 -11.93 -3.99 6.17
CA THR A 10 -12.84 -3.60 5.09
C THR A 10 -12.44 -4.40 3.86
N SER A 11 -13.37 -5.09 3.22
CA SER A 11 -13.05 -5.84 2.01
C SER A 11 -12.82 -4.90 0.84
N LEU A 12 -12.04 -5.36 -0.16
CA LEU A 12 -11.86 -4.61 -1.40
C LEU A 12 -13.21 -4.33 -2.08
N THR A 13 -14.11 -5.32 -2.09
CA THR A 13 -15.45 -5.20 -2.66
C THR A 13 -16.25 -4.10 -1.98
N ASP A 14 -16.22 -4.02 -0.64
CA ASP A 14 -16.93 -2.97 0.11
C ASP A 14 -16.45 -1.57 -0.26
N VAL A 15 -15.13 -1.37 -0.44
CA VAL A 15 -14.55 -0.10 -0.87
C VAL A 15 -15.04 0.26 -2.28
N VAL A 16 -14.94 -0.67 -3.21
CA VAL A 16 -15.36 -0.46 -4.61
C VAL A 16 -16.84 -0.12 -4.68
N GLU A 17 -17.70 -0.88 -4.01
CA GLU A 17 -19.15 -0.63 -3.98
C GLU A 17 -19.50 0.69 -3.31
N ALA A 18 -18.82 1.05 -2.22
CA ALA A 18 -19.07 2.32 -1.52
C ALA A 18 -18.72 3.52 -2.41
N VAL A 19 -17.61 3.46 -3.13
CA VAL A 19 -17.20 4.51 -4.05
C VAL A 19 -18.10 4.56 -5.28
N ALA A 20 -18.41 3.41 -5.89
CA ALA A 20 -19.27 3.33 -7.08
C ALA A 20 -20.69 3.84 -6.80
N SER A 21 -21.23 3.57 -5.61
CA SER A 21 -22.57 4.05 -5.19
C SER A 21 -22.59 5.47 -4.66
N GLY A 22 -21.45 6.15 -4.53
CA GLY A 22 -21.36 7.48 -3.96
C GLY A 22 -21.52 7.53 -2.42
N ARG A 23 -21.58 6.39 -1.73
CA ARG A 23 -21.59 6.33 -0.26
C ARG A 23 -20.24 6.72 0.35
N SER A 24 -19.17 6.63 -0.42
CA SER A 24 -17.84 7.08 -0.07
C SER A 24 -17.16 7.75 -1.27
N SER A 25 -15.94 8.25 -1.06
CA SER A 25 -15.11 8.82 -2.12
C SER A 25 -13.72 8.21 -2.12
N PRO A 26 -12.99 8.19 -3.25
CA PRO A 26 -11.62 7.72 -3.29
C PRO A 26 -10.73 8.39 -2.24
N ALA A 27 -10.87 9.70 -2.07
CA ALA A 27 -10.10 10.47 -1.08
C ALA A 27 -10.35 9.99 0.35
N ARG A 28 -11.62 9.69 0.69
CA ARG A 28 -11.99 9.21 2.02
C ARG A 28 -11.43 7.81 2.29
N GLU A 29 -11.52 6.91 1.32
CA GLU A 29 -11.01 5.54 1.48
C GLU A 29 -9.48 5.49 1.58
N ILE A 30 -8.78 6.30 0.77
CA ILE A 30 -7.32 6.42 0.83
C ILE A 30 -6.91 6.98 2.20
N LYS A 31 -7.57 8.03 2.67
CA LYS A 31 -7.28 8.60 4.00
C LYS A 31 -7.52 7.59 5.12
N ALA A 32 -8.60 6.83 5.06
CA ALA A 32 -8.89 5.78 6.03
C ALA A 32 -7.82 4.68 6.03
N ALA A 33 -7.22 4.37 4.87
CA ALA A 33 -6.11 3.44 4.77
C ALA A 33 -4.83 4.02 5.39
N GLU A 34 -4.52 5.30 5.14
CA GLU A 34 -3.38 5.99 5.78
C GLU A 34 -3.52 5.98 7.32
N GLU A 35 -4.71 6.26 7.84
CA GLU A 35 -4.99 6.26 9.28
C GLU A 35 -4.79 4.86 9.89
N ARG A 36 -5.22 3.80 9.20
CA ARG A 36 -4.97 2.42 9.65
C ARG A 36 -3.49 2.06 9.69
N ILE A 37 -2.73 2.47 8.67
CA ILE A 37 -1.28 2.27 8.63
C ILE A 37 -0.63 3.00 9.82
N ALA A 38 -0.95 4.27 10.00
CA ALA A 38 -0.39 5.08 11.09
C ALA A 38 -0.70 4.50 12.48
N ALA A 39 -1.87 3.90 12.65
CA ALA A 39 -2.28 3.31 13.92
C ALA A 39 -1.62 1.96 14.23
N ALA A 40 -1.25 1.17 13.23
CA ALA A 40 -0.87 -0.23 13.41
C ALA A 40 0.56 -0.56 12.98
N ASP A 41 1.12 0.14 12.01
CA ASP A 41 2.37 -0.28 11.37
C ASP A 41 3.60 -0.13 12.27
N GLY A 42 3.56 0.76 13.24
CA GLY A 42 4.63 0.86 14.27
C GLY A 42 4.87 -0.45 15.04
N THR A 43 3.85 -1.31 15.13
CA THR A 43 3.97 -2.65 15.76
C THR A 43 4.16 -3.76 14.74
N ILE A 44 3.57 -3.61 13.55
CA ILE A 44 3.61 -4.64 12.49
C ILE A 44 4.90 -4.54 11.67
N GLY A 45 5.32 -3.33 11.32
CA GLY A 45 6.50 -3.08 10.49
C GLY A 45 6.32 -3.61 9.06
N ALA A 46 5.14 -3.49 8.49
CA ALA A 46 4.85 -3.96 7.14
C ALA A 46 5.33 -2.99 6.06
N PHE A 47 5.36 -1.69 6.36
CA PHE A 47 5.74 -0.66 5.41
C PHE A 47 7.16 -0.16 5.61
N LEU A 48 7.94 -0.12 4.55
CA LEU A 48 9.25 0.55 4.50
C LEU A 48 9.08 2.06 4.37
N ARG A 49 8.11 2.47 3.58
CA ARG A 49 7.75 3.87 3.34
C ARG A 49 6.32 3.99 2.84
N THR A 50 5.69 5.10 3.15
CA THR A 50 4.40 5.48 2.58
C THR A 50 4.60 6.34 1.33
N ALA A 51 3.60 6.36 0.46
CA ALA A 51 3.65 7.13 -0.77
C ALA A 51 3.68 8.64 -0.50
N PRO A 52 4.31 9.43 -1.40
CA PRO A 52 4.26 10.87 -1.35
C PRO A 52 2.81 11.39 -1.39
N ARG A 53 2.55 12.47 -0.63
CA ARG A 53 1.19 13.04 -0.53
C ARG A 53 0.62 13.44 -1.90
N GLU A 54 1.45 13.98 -2.78
CA GLU A 54 1.05 14.35 -4.14
C GLU A 54 0.56 13.15 -4.96
N SER A 55 1.19 11.98 -4.81
CA SER A 55 0.75 10.74 -5.46
C SER A 55 -0.62 10.29 -4.95
N LEU A 56 -0.88 10.41 -3.65
CA LEU A 56 -2.17 10.06 -3.05
C LEU A 56 -3.27 11.05 -3.43
N VAL A 57 -2.95 12.33 -3.50
CA VAL A 57 -3.88 13.36 -3.99
C VAL A 57 -4.25 13.09 -5.45
N ALA A 58 -3.28 12.80 -6.30
CA ALA A 58 -3.53 12.44 -7.70
C ALA A 58 -4.42 11.18 -7.82
N ALA A 59 -4.13 10.14 -7.03
CA ALA A 59 -4.94 8.92 -6.98
C ALA A 59 -6.36 9.17 -6.50
N SER A 60 -6.58 10.11 -5.58
CA SER A 60 -7.91 10.45 -5.06
C SER A 60 -8.84 11.10 -6.10
N ALA A 61 -8.27 11.70 -7.13
CA ALA A 61 -9.00 12.27 -8.26
C ALA A 61 -9.26 11.27 -9.40
N HIS A 62 -8.62 10.11 -9.35
CA HIS A 62 -8.72 9.10 -10.39
C HIS A 62 -10.09 8.42 -10.41
N ARG A 63 -10.53 8.03 -11.62
CA ARG A 63 -11.73 7.25 -11.87
C ARG A 63 -11.33 5.88 -12.39
N GLY A 64 -12.07 4.85 -12.03
CA GLY A 64 -11.79 3.51 -12.51
C GLY A 64 -12.35 2.45 -11.56
N PRO A 65 -12.28 1.18 -11.95
CA PRO A 65 -12.86 0.07 -11.17
C PRO A 65 -12.21 -0.13 -9.80
N LEU A 66 -11.01 0.40 -9.57
CA LEU A 66 -10.30 0.33 -8.29
C LEU A 66 -10.14 1.71 -7.62
N ALA A 67 -10.95 2.71 -8.01
CA ALA A 67 -10.90 4.02 -7.40
C ALA A 67 -11.16 3.94 -5.88
N GLY A 68 -10.24 4.51 -5.09
CA GLY A 68 -10.28 4.46 -3.63
C GLY A 68 -9.64 3.22 -2.99
N VAL A 69 -9.30 2.20 -3.78
CA VAL A 69 -8.57 1.02 -3.28
C VAL A 69 -7.11 1.39 -3.02
N ALA A 70 -6.67 1.21 -1.78
CA ALA A 70 -5.28 1.40 -1.37
C ALA A 70 -4.49 0.08 -1.49
N ILE A 71 -3.36 0.12 -2.19
CA ILE A 71 -2.51 -1.04 -2.44
C ILE A 71 -1.11 -0.78 -1.87
N GLY A 72 -0.66 -1.65 -0.96
CA GLY A 72 0.75 -1.76 -0.57
C GLY A 72 1.49 -2.61 -1.60
N VAL A 73 2.59 -2.08 -2.12
CA VAL A 73 3.40 -2.75 -3.15
C VAL A 73 4.69 -3.28 -2.54
N LYS A 74 4.92 -4.58 -2.69
CA LYS A 74 6.16 -5.21 -2.21
C LYS A 74 7.39 -4.54 -2.83
N ASP A 75 8.44 -4.36 -2.04
CA ASP A 75 9.65 -3.61 -2.43
C ASP A 75 10.56 -4.34 -3.44
N ILE A 76 9.98 -5.20 -4.25
CA ILE A 76 10.59 -5.80 -5.45
C ILE A 76 9.97 -5.28 -6.75
N TYR A 77 8.82 -4.58 -6.65
CA TYR A 77 8.17 -3.98 -7.82
C TYR A 77 8.53 -2.51 -7.91
N ASP A 78 8.99 -2.09 -9.05
CA ASP A 78 9.36 -0.71 -9.32
C ASP A 78 8.16 0.23 -9.20
N THR A 79 8.39 1.35 -8.52
CA THR A 79 7.46 2.46 -8.39
C THR A 79 8.19 3.76 -8.66
N ARG A 80 7.77 4.49 -9.70
CA ARG A 80 8.46 5.72 -10.16
C ARG A 80 8.49 6.85 -9.13
N ASP A 81 7.55 6.83 -8.19
CA ASP A 81 7.37 7.86 -7.16
C ASP A 81 7.98 7.50 -5.80
N MET A 82 8.47 6.27 -5.64
CA MET A 82 9.13 5.79 -4.43
C MET A 82 10.38 4.97 -4.77
N GLU A 83 11.30 4.92 -3.85
CA GLU A 83 12.47 4.04 -3.97
C GLU A 83 12.06 2.57 -3.96
N THR A 84 12.79 1.75 -4.71
CA THR A 84 12.66 0.29 -4.73
C THR A 84 14.04 -0.30 -4.51
N GLU A 85 14.23 -0.84 -3.30
CA GLU A 85 15.55 -1.29 -2.84
C GLU A 85 15.73 -2.80 -2.84
N HIS A 86 14.71 -3.55 -3.24
CA HIS A 86 14.71 -5.01 -3.31
C HIS A 86 15.10 -5.71 -1.99
N GLY A 87 14.94 -5.01 -0.85
CA GLY A 87 15.40 -5.51 0.46
C GLY A 87 16.92 -5.62 0.58
N SER A 88 17.69 -4.99 -0.31
CA SER A 88 19.16 -5.15 -0.39
C SER A 88 19.89 -3.83 -0.26
N PRO A 89 20.98 -3.76 0.52
CA PRO A 89 21.83 -2.57 0.60
C PRO A 89 22.49 -2.17 -0.73
N ILE A 90 22.58 -3.10 -1.70
CA ILE A 90 23.12 -2.85 -3.04
C ILE A 90 22.25 -1.83 -3.78
N TYR A 91 20.93 -1.85 -3.56
CA TYR A 91 19.96 -0.96 -4.18
C TYR A 91 19.51 0.20 -3.28
N ARG A 92 20.27 0.52 -2.24
CA ARG A 92 19.93 1.61 -1.32
C ARG A 92 19.73 2.93 -2.09
N ASN A 93 18.60 3.58 -1.81
CA ASN A 93 18.16 4.82 -2.46
C ASN A 93 17.91 4.69 -3.98
N HIS A 94 17.80 3.48 -4.51
CA HIS A 94 17.48 3.30 -5.93
C HIS A 94 16.04 3.75 -6.21
N ARG A 95 15.89 4.73 -7.10
CA ARG A 95 14.58 5.21 -7.55
C ARG A 95 14.36 4.79 -9.01
N PRO A 96 13.39 3.92 -9.28
CA PRO A 96 13.04 3.53 -10.63
C PRO A 96 12.54 4.72 -11.47
N VAL A 97 12.82 4.70 -12.77
CA VAL A 97 12.33 5.72 -13.71
C VAL A 97 10.86 5.47 -14.09
N THR A 98 10.43 4.21 -14.07
CA THR A 98 9.08 3.79 -14.46
C THR A 98 8.47 2.87 -13.42
N ASP A 99 7.15 2.77 -13.41
CA ASP A 99 6.44 1.75 -12.65
C ASP A 99 6.60 0.37 -13.31
N ALA A 100 6.66 -0.67 -12.52
CA ALA A 100 6.45 -2.04 -12.99
C ALA A 100 5.07 -2.18 -13.66
N ALA A 101 4.94 -3.09 -14.62
CA ALA A 101 3.70 -3.26 -15.38
C ALA A 101 2.46 -3.44 -14.49
N LEU A 102 2.57 -4.28 -13.44
CA LEU A 102 1.49 -4.49 -12.47
C LEU A 102 1.11 -3.20 -11.74
N VAL A 103 2.08 -2.39 -11.35
CA VAL A 103 1.86 -1.11 -10.66
C VAL A 103 1.18 -0.10 -11.60
N SER A 104 1.65 -0.02 -12.86
CA SER A 104 1.02 0.82 -13.89
C SER A 104 -0.43 0.42 -14.13
N MET A 105 -0.72 -0.88 -14.24
CA MET A 105 -2.08 -1.38 -14.44
C MET A 105 -2.99 -1.04 -13.24
N ALA A 106 -2.50 -1.19 -12.02
CA ALA A 106 -3.25 -0.85 -10.82
C ALA A 106 -3.59 0.65 -10.77
N ARG A 107 -2.62 1.52 -11.10
CA ARG A 107 -2.85 2.98 -11.18
C ARG A 107 -3.85 3.34 -12.27
N LEU A 108 -3.75 2.73 -13.46
CA LEU A 108 -4.69 2.93 -14.56
C LEU A 108 -6.11 2.50 -14.18
N ALA A 109 -6.25 1.46 -13.37
CA ALA A 109 -7.53 1.03 -12.82
C ALA A 109 -8.06 1.95 -11.71
N GLY A 110 -7.31 2.97 -11.29
CA GLY A 110 -7.70 3.96 -10.28
C GLY A 110 -7.25 3.64 -8.86
N ALA A 111 -6.47 2.59 -8.64
CA ALA A 111 -5.95 2.27 -7.31
C ALA A 111 -4.88 3.28 -6.84
N ALA A 112 -4.85 3.54 -5.54
CA ALA A 112 -3.80 4.31 -4.89
C ALA A 112 -2.68 3.37 -4.42
N ILE A 113 -1.47 3.55 -4.92
CA ILE A 113 -0.29 2.89 -4.35
C ILE A 113 0.09 3.63 -3.08
N ILE A 114 -0.23 3.04 -1.93
CA ILE A 114 -0.14 3.74 -0.64
C ILE A 114 1.25 3.65 0.01
N GLY A 115 2.09 2.75 -0.46
CA GLY A 115 3.46 2.61 0.04
C GLY A 115 4.14 1.34 -0.42
N LYS A 116 5.40 1.21 -0.01
CA LYS A 116 6.25 0.05 -0.25
C LYS A 116 6.25 -0.85 0.98
N THR A 117 5.92 -2.13 0.78
CA THR A 117 5.96 -3.11 1.87
C THR A 117 7.29 -3.88 1.88
N THR A 118 7.65 -4.37 3.05
CA THR A 118 8.90 -5.10 3.26
C THR A 118 9.01 -6.31 2.33
N THR A 119 10.25 -6.61 1.97
CA THR A 119 10.64 -7.85 1.29
C THR A 119 11.89 -8.41 1.94
N THR A 120 12.09 -9.70 1.84
CA THR A 120 13.39 -10.32 2.05
C THR A 120 14.33 -9.88 0.93
N GLU A 121 15.63 -9.95 1.14
CA GLU A 121 16.61 -9.58 0.10
C GLU A 121 16.35 -10.36 -1.19
N PHE A 122 16.07 -9.62 -2.28
CA PHE A 122 15.66 -10.18 -3.58
C PHE A 122 14.53 -11.21 -3.51
N ALA A 123 13.60 -11.05 -2.57
CA ALA A 123 12.51 -11.98 -2.29
C ALA A 123 12.99 -13.42 -1.94
N SER A 124 14.19 -13.54 -1.35
CA SER A 124 14.79 -14.81 -0.92
C SER A 124 14.28 -15.27 0.46
N LEU A 125 15.06 -16.08 1.18
CA LEU A 125 14.57 -16.82 2.35
C LEU A 125 14.77 -16.12 3.71
N ASP A 126 15.60 -15.08 3.80
CA ASP A 126 15.91 -14.44 5.07
C ASP A 126 14.72 -13.64 5.60
N PRO A 127 14.21 -13.92 6.80
CA PRO A 127 13.00 -13.26 7.31
C PRO A 127 13.24 -11.78 7.57
N THR A 128 12.20 -10.98 7.34
CA THR A 128 12.15 -9.57 7.73
C THR A 128 11.62 -9.43 9.16
N PRO A 129 11.81 -8.28 9.82
CA PRO A 129 11.24 -8.02 11.15
C PRO A 129 9.73 -7.82 11.16
N THR A 130 9.08 -7.85 10.01
CA THR A 130 7.62 -7.71 9.88
C THR A 130 6.88 -8.79 10.66
N ARG A 131 5.83 -8.40 11.37
CA ARG A 131 5.03 -9.29 12.20
C ARG A 131 3.62 -9.48 11.63
N THR A 132 3.03 -10.63 11.90
CA THR A 132 1.61 -10.83 11.58
C THR A 132 0.74 -10.13 12.62
N PRO A 133 -0.30 -9.36 12.21
CA PRO A 133 -1.19 -8.70 13.17
C PRO A 133 -1.99 -9.66 14.04
N ARG A 134 -1.97 -10.95 13.75
CA ARG A 134 -2.65 -11.98 14.54
C ARG A 134 -1.80 -12.53 15.68
N ASN A 135 -0.53 -12.24 15.70
CA ASN A 135 0.42 -12.73 16.70
C ASN A 135 1.55 -11.70 16.88
N LEU A 136 1.20 -10.60 17.55
CA LEU A 136 2.10 -9.50 17.90
C LEU A 136 2.85 -9.80 19.19
#